data_59087c008e55bf71da5534c77bbc2e2a
#
_entry.id   59087c008e55bf71da5534c77bbc2e2a
#
_cell.length_a   1.000
_cell.length_b   1.000
_cell.length_c   1.000
_cell.angle_alpha   90.00
_cell.angle_beta   90.00
_cell.angle_gamma   90.00
#
_symmetry.space_group_name_H-M   'P 1'
#
loop_
_entity.id
_entity.type
_entity.pdbx_description
1 polymer ?
#
loop_
_entity_poly.entity_id
_entity_poly.type
_entity_poly.pdbx_seq_one_letter_code
_entity_poly.pdbx_strand_id
1 'polypeptide(L)'
;MAKDKSTRPISTAKYLVLLAGLAAVFCIQTEAQAKKPNILVIFGDDIGQANISRYTHGLVGYMTPNIDRIGAEGMTFTDYYGENSCTAGRSSFITGQSPMRTGLTKVGAPGAPVGLQARDITIAQALKPLGYATGQFGKNHLGDKDEYLPTNHGFDEFFGNLYHLNAEQEPEMPYWPKNDPLFDKVYHVRGVIHSYAGGKIEDTGPLTMKRMETFDDETTDAAVGFMTKQVKASTPFFVWMNTTRMHIFTHIRPEYQGKSGMPGNDYADGMWEHDQDVGKLLKALEDLGVANDTIVIYSTDNGPNQFSWPDAASTAFRSEKDTNWEGAFRVPALIRWPGHIKPNQWSNEIVSGLDW
;
A
#
# COMPACT_ATOMS: atom_id res chain seq x y z
N MET A 1 28.79 5.24 -91.90
CA MET A 1 29.32 4.63 -90.65
C MET A 1 28.45 5.11 -89.45
N ALA A 2 27.46 4.31 -89.04
CA ALA A 2 26.61 4.60 -87.90
C ALA A 2 27.06 3.69 -86.76
N LYS A 3 27.29 4.31 -85.56
CA LYS A 3 27.62 3.59 -84.32
C LYS A 3 26.33 3.34 -83.59
N ASP A 4 26.01 2.07 -83.47
CA ASP A 4 24.94 1.53 -82.62
C ASP A 4 25.27 1.74 -81.15
N LYS A 5 24.35 2.35 -80.36
CA LYS A 5 24.42 2.48 -78.92
C LYS A 5 23.42 1.51 -78.29
N SER A 6 23.94 0.33 -77.99
CA SER A 6 23.22 -0.71 -77.17
C SER A 6 22.97 -0.20 -75.76
N THR A 7 21.75 0.14 -75.43
CA THR A 7 21.30 0.39 -74.06
C THR A 7 20.90 -0.96 -73.43
N ARG A 8 21.69 -1.41 -72.45
CA ARG A 8 21.36 -2.60 -71.65
C ARG A 8 20.21 -2.29 -70.68
N PRO A 9 19.17 -3.13 -70.60
CA PRO A 9 18.09 -2.91 -69.61
C PRO A 9 18.61 -3.22 -68.19
N ILE A 10 18.44 -2.26 -67.29
CA ILE A 10 18.76 -2.46 -65.87
C ILE A 10 17.74 -3.44 -65.33
N SER A 11 18.23 -4.59 -64.82
CA SER A 11 17.44 -5.72 -64.34
C SER A 11 16.53 -5.29 -63.17
N THR A 12 15.21 -5.39 -63.35
CA THR A 12 14.14 -5.19 -62.34
C THR A 12 14.35 -6.04 -61.09
N ALA A 13 15.12 -7.15 -61.20
CA ALA A 13 15.47 -8.02 -60.07
C ALA A 13 16.31 -7.32 -58.98
N LYS A 14 17.14 -6.32 -59.34
CA LYS A 14 17.95 -5.59 -58.35
C LYS A 14 17.12 -4.64 -57.48
N TYR A 15 16.04 -4.08 -57.99
CA TYR A 15 15.15 -3.20 -57.24
C TYR A 15 14.22 -3.99 -56.31
N LEU A 16 13.80 -5.21 -56.70
CA LEU A 16 13.02 -6.07 -55.85
C LEU A 16 13.82 -6.59 -54.63
N VAL A 17 15.09 -6.88 -54.78
CA VAL A 17 15.98 -7.29 -53.68
C VAL A 17 16.25 -6.12 -52.74
N LEU A 18 16.41 -4.89 -53.25
CA LEU A 18 16.59 -3.69 -52.41
C LEU A 18 15.32 -3.33 -51.62
N LEU A 19 14.14 -3.44 -52.23
CA LEU A 19 12.85 -3.18 -51.58
C LEU A 19 12.54 -4.24 -50.52
N ALA A 20 12.86 -5.51 -50.77
CA ALA A 20 12.69 -6.60 -49.78
C ALA A 20 13.67 -6.43 -48.61
N GLY A 21 14.91 -5.96 -48.86
CA GLY A 21 15.89 -5.66 -47.83
C GLY A 21 15.49 -4.46 -46.94
N LEU A 22 14.93 -3.39 -47.53
CA LEU A 22 14.41 -2.26 -46.76
C LEU A 22 13.16 -2.62 -45.95
N ALA A 23 12.25 -3.44 -46.50
CA ALA A 23 11.07 -3.92 -45.74
C ALA A 23 11.46 -4.82 -44.55
N ALA A 24 12.49 -5.66 -44.69
CA ALA A 24 13.01 -6.49 -43.61
C ALA A 24 13.69 -5.69 -42.48
N VAL A 25 14.35 -4.54 -42.82
CA VAL A 25 14.99 -3.65 -41.83
C VAL A 25 13.92 -2.85 -41.06
N PHE A 26 12.75 -2.52 -41.65
CA PHE A 26 11.67 -1.84 -40.96
C PHE A 26 10.85 -2.77 -40.04
N CYS A 27 10.93 -4.09 -40.18
CA CYS A 27 10.24 -5.06 -39.32
C CYS A 27 10.99 -5.42 -38.03
N ILE A 28 12.19 -4.87 -37.77
CA ILE A 28 13.05 -5.36 -36.65
C ILE A 28 13.19 -4.31 -35.51
N GLN A 29 12.41 -3.27 -35.47
CA GLN A 29 12.45 -2.33 -34.32
C GLN A 29 11.07 -1.92 -33.81
N THR A 30 10.22 -2.87 -33.54
CA THR A 30 9.37 -2.72 -32.38
C THR A 30 10.07 -3.47 -31.23
N GLU A 31 11.03 -2.82 -30.59
CA GLU A 31 11.34 -3.19 -29.20
C GLU A 31 9.98 -3.21 -28.50
N ALA A 32 9.51 -4.40 -28.13
CA ALA A 32 8.33 -4.51 -27.29
C ALA A 32 8.66 -3.69 -26.02
N GLN A 33 8.09 -2.50 -25.92
CA GLN A 33 8.29 -1.65 -24.76
C GLN A 33 7.96 -2.52 -23.55
N ALA A 34 8.96 -2.75 -22.70
CA ALA A 34 8.81 -3.66 -21.56
C ALA A 34 7.52 -3.29 -20.81
N LYS A 35 6.64 -4.27 -20.65
CA LYS A 35 5.36 -4.06 -19.96
C LYS A 35 5.66 -3.51 -18.57
N LYS A 36 5.09 -2.36 -18.23
CA LYS A 36 5.25 -1.77 -16.91
C LYS A 36 4.59 -2.68 -15.88
N PRO A 37 5.28 -3.04 -14.78
CA PRO A 37 4.66 -3.87 -13.75
C PRO A 37 3.54 -3.10 -13.05
N ASN A 38 2.53 -3.81 -12.57
CA ASN A 38 1.64 -3.28 -11.55
C ASN A 38 2.39 -3.21 -10.22
N ILE A 39 1.93 -2.37 -9.30
CA ILE A 39 2.52 -2.21 -7.97
C ILE A 39 1.39 -2.27 -6.94
N LEU A 40 1.47 -3.24 -6.04
CA LEU A 40 0.59 -3.37 -4.89
C LEU A 40 1.43 -3.28 -3.61
N VAL A 41 1.20 -2.24 -2.84
CA VAL A 41 1.81 -2.07 -1.51
C VAL A 41 0.75 -2.28 -0.46
N ILE A 42 1.01 -3.16 0.49
CA ILE A 42 0.12 -3.49 1.60
C ILE A 42 0.79 -3.07 2.90
N PHE A 43 0.17 -2.15 3.62
CA PHE A 43 0.60 -1.73 4.94
C PHE A 43 -0.37 -2.24 6.01
N GLY A 44 0.19 -2.87 7.03
CA GLY A 44 -0.46 -2.99 8.32
C GLY A 44 -0.33 -1.71 9.14
N ASP A 45 -0.84 -1.70 10.34
CA ASP A 45 -0.80 -0.60 11.30
C ASP A 45 -0.31 -1.15 12.65
N ASP A 46 0.75 -0.59 13.22
CA ASP A 46 1.31 -1.03 14.51
C ASP A 46 1.74 -2.52 14.54
N ILE A 47 2.33 -3.05 13.47
CA ILE A 47 2.74 -4.46 13.37
C ILE A 47 4.27 -4.59 13.47
N GLY A 48 4.74 -5.33 14.46
CA GLY A 48 6.16 -5.62 14.62
C GLY A 48 6.65 -6.82 13.79
N GLN A 49 7.95 -6.97 13.63
CA GLN A 49 8.53 -8.14 12.96
C GLN A 49 8.09 -9.46 13.62
N ALA A 50 8.00 -9.50 14.95
CA ALA A 50 7.61 -10.70 15.68
C ALA A 50 6.16 -11.14 15.40
N ASN A 51 5.31 -10.23 14.93
CA ASN A 51 3.91 -10.52 14.60
C ASN A 51 3.76 -11.31 13.28
N ILE A 52 4.80 -11.37 12.47
CA ILE A 52 4.78 -12.06 11.18
C ILE A 52 5.51 -13.39 11.29
N SER A 53 4.82 -14.50 11.00
CA SER A 53 5.38 -15.85 11.19
C SER A 53 6.55 -16.16 10.27
N ARG A 54 6.74 -15.41 9.18
CA ARG A 54 7.95 -15.48 8.35
C ARG A 54 9.24 -15.24 9.16
N TYR A 55 9.19 -14.36 10.17
CA TYR A 55 10.34 -14.04 11.04
C TYR A 55 10.45 -14.96 12.26
N THR A 56 9.32 -15.44 12.77
CA THR A 56 9.26 -16.10 14.08
C THR A 56 8.84 -17.56 14.03
N HIS A 57 8.41 -18.06 12.86
CA HIS A 57 7.88 -19.42 12.70
C HIS A 57 6.72 -19.73 13.66
N GLY A 58 5.90 -18.73 13.98
CA GLY A 58 4.74 -18.87 14.87
C GLY A 58 5.07 -18.83 16.37
N LEU A 59 6.27 -18.36 16.76
CA LEU A 59 6.67 -18.24 18.17
C LEU A 59 5.65 -17.45 19.01
N VAL A 60 4.95 -16.51 18.41
CA VAL A 60 3.92 -15.67 19.07
C VAL A 60 2.57 -16.37 19.24
N GLY A 61 2.42 -17.61 18.77
CA GLY A 61 1.23 -18.45 18.97
C GLY A 61 0.27 -18.52 17.79
N TYR A 62 0.46 -17.73 16.73
CA TYR A 62 -0.34 -17.75 15.49
C TYR A 62 0.55 -17.67 14.26
N MET A 63 -0.04 -17.91 13.09
CA MET A 63 0.63 -17.90 11.80
C MET A 63 0.01 -16.87 10.85
N THR A 64 0.84 -16.33 9.94
CA THR A 64 0.45 -15.39 8.89
C THR A 64 0.82 -15.92 7.50
N PRO A 65 0.22 -17.06 7.07
CA PRO A 65 0.70 -17.81 5.89
C PRO A 65 0.60 -17.02 4.57
N ASN A 66 -0.37 -16.11 4.43
CA ASN A 66 -0.51 -15.30 3.23
C ASN A 66 0.56 -14.20 3.14
N ILE A 67 0.87 -13.56 4.27
CA ILE A 67 1.97 -12.59 4.37
C ILE A 67 3.30 -13.31 4.16
N ASP A 68 3.51 -14.45 4.83
CA ASP A 68 4.72 -15.29 4.69
C ASP A 68 4.98 -15.69 3.25
N ARG A 69 3.92 -15.95 2.48
CA ARG A 69 3.98 -16.30 1.08
C ARG A 69 4.68 -15.22 0.23
N ILE A 70 4.49 -13.92 0.54
CA ILE A 70 5.16 -12.83 -0.18
C ILE A 70 6.68 -12.99 -0.06
N GLY A 71 7.19 -13.23 1.14
CA GLY A 71 8.62 -13.46 1.37
C GLY A 71 9.12 -14.81 0.84
N ALA A 72 8.29 -15.85 0.90
CA ALA A 72 8.63 -17.17 0.37
C ALA A 72 8.74 -17.19 -1.15
N GLU A 73 7.88 -16.45 -1.85
CA GLU A 73 7.89 -16.30 -3.31
C GLU A 73 8.80 -15.15 -3.78
N GLY A 74 9.47 -14.45 -2.86
CA GLY A 74 10.35 -13.32 -3.13
C GLY A 74 11.44 -13.14 -2.08
N MET A 75 11.49 -11.96 -1.46
CA MET A 75 12.53 -11.57 -0.50
C MET A 75 11.94 -11.06 0.80
N THR A 76 12.61 -11.38 1.91
CA THR A 76 12.34 -10.92 3.26
C THR A 76 13.51 -10.05 3.73
N PHE A 77 13.23 -8.85 4.24
CA PHE A 77 14.25 -7.96 4.82
C PHE A 77 14.31 -8.14 6.33
N THR A 78 15.49 -8.30 6.88
CA THR A 78 15.71 -8.37 8.34
C THR A 78 15.95 -7.00 8.95
N ASP A 79 16.41 -6.03 8.14
CA ASP A 79 16.84 -4.70 8.56
C ASP A 79 16.10 -3.61 7.77
N TYR A 80 14.76 -3.64 7.85
CA TYR A 80 13.90 -2.62 7.26
C TYR A 80 13.34 -1.69 8.33
N TYR A 81 13.37 -0.38 8.02
CA TYR A 81 13.00 0.68 8.95
C TYR A 81 11.81 1.48 8.44
N GLY A 82 10.73 1.47 9.22
CA GLY A 82 9.66 2.46 9.16
C GLY A 82 10.03 3.71 9.95
N GLU A 83 9.05 4.29 10.60
CA GLU A 83 9.26 5.40 11.54
C GLU A 83 8.69 5.02 12.91
N ASN A 84 8.77 5.92 13.90
CA ASN A 84 8.33 5.59 15.24
C ASN A 84 6.82 5.73 15.45
N SER A 85 6.06 6.28 14.50
CA SER A 85 4.60 6.41 14.59
C SER A 85 3.93 6.49 13.22
N CYS A 86 2.62 6.27 13.19
CA CYS A 86 1.83 6.07 11.96
C CYS A 86 1.98 7.18 10.92
N THR A 87 1.74 8.44 11.29
CA THR A 87 1.83 9.57 10.36
C THR A 87 3.24 9.71 9.81
N ALA A 88 4.26 9.53 10.66
CA ALA A 88 5.66 9.60 10.25
C ALA A 88 5.99 8.49 9.23
N GLY A 89 5.67 7.22 9.55
CA GLY A 89 5.94 6.09 8.67
C GLY A 89 5.23 6.18 7.33
N ARG A 90 3.96 6.58 7.35
CA ARG A 90 3.17 6.76 6.11
C ARG A 90 3.68 7.92 5.26
N SER A 91 4.06 9.04 5.91
CA SER A 91 4.65 10.19 5.24
C SER A 91 6.00 9.85 4.60
N SER A 92 6.88 9.18 5.34
CA SER A 92 8.20 8.75 4.83
C SER A 92 8.07 7.87 3.60
N PHE A 93 7.22 6.85 3.68
CA PHE A 93 7.01 5.93 2.58
C PHE A 93 6.47 6.63 1.33
N ILE A 94 5.37 7.38 1.47
CA ILE A 94 4.69 7.91 0.28
C ILE A 94 5.42 9.07 -0.39
N THR A 95 6.32 9.76 0.34
CA THR A 95 7.07 10.92 -0.18
C THR A 95 8.55 10.65 -0.42
N GLY A 96 9.12 9.55 0.11
CA GLY A 96 10.57 9.37 0.13
C GLY A 96 11.31 10.44 0.92
N GLN A 97 10.65 11.09 1.90
CA GLN A 97 11.21 12.18 2.68
C GLN A 97 11.13 11.89 4.17
N SER A 98 12.19 12.22 4.91
CA SER A 98 12.16 12.16 6.35
C SER A 98 10.98 13.00 6.91
N PRO A 99 10.28 12.51 7.97
CA PRO A 99 9.17 13.23 8.58
C PRO A 99 9.61 14.58 9.17
N MET A 100 10.88 14.75 9.48
CA MET A 100 11.44 16.06 9.90
C MET A 100 11.38 17.08 8.76
N ARG A 101 11.45 16.63 7.49
CA ARG A 101 11.36 17.50 6.32
C ARG A 101 9.93 17.84 5.95
N THR A 102 9.01 16.86 5.99
CA THR A 102 7.58 17.08 5.72
C THR A 102 6.89 17.82 6.87
N GLY A 103 7.42 17.74 8.09
CA GLY A 103 6.78 18.20 9.32
C GLY A 103 5.76 17.22 9.90
N LEU A 104 5.59 16.06 9.27
CA LEU A 104 4.62 15.01 9.68
C LEU A 104 5.27 14.01 10.64
N THR A 105 5.81 14.50 11.75
CA THR A 105 6.53 13.70 12.75
C THR A 105 5.62 12.98 13.75
N LYS A 106 4.35 13.37 13.81
CA LYS A 106 3.35 12.81 14.71
C LYS A 106 1.93 13.01 14.17
N VAL A 107 1.02 12.29 14.78
CA VAL A 107 -0.42 12.36 14.52
C VAL A 107 -0.96 13.77 14.74
N GLY A 108 -1.77 14.25 13.80
CA GLY A 108 -2.65 15.40 14.01
C GLY A 108 -3.97 14.98 14.65
N ALA A 109 -4.52 15.81 15.51
CA ALA A 109 -5.90 15.64 15.98
C ALA A 109 -6.89 15.92 14.83
N PRO A 110 -8.13 15.40 14.90
CA PRO A 110 -9.19 15.77 13.95
C PRO A 110 -9.33 17.29 13.84
N GLY A 111 -9.41 17.81 12.61
CA GLY A 111 -9.47 19.24 12.31
C GLY A 111 -8.15 20.00 12.39
N ALA A 112 -7.04 19.35 12.74
CA ALA A 112 -5.74 19.99 12.83
C ALA A 112 -5.28 20.56 11.47
N PRO A 113 -4.60 21.74 11.45
CA PRO A 113 -4.03 22.30 10.22
C PRO A 113 -2.69 21.63 9.87
N VAL A 114 -2.61 20.32 10.03
CA VAL A 114 -1.42 19.49 9.80
C VAL A 114 -1.79 18.38 8.82
N GLY A 115 -1.06 18.29 7.72
CA GLY A 115 -1.26 17.27 6.69
C GLY A 115 -0.23 17.40 5.59
N LEU A 116 -0.31 16.46 4.63
CA LEU A 116 0.57 16.41 3.49
C LEU A 116 0.44 17.68 2.65
N GLN A 117 1.57 18.34 2.39
CA GLN A 117 1.58 19.62 1.68
C GLN A 117 1.75 19.40 0.16
N ALA A 118 1.22 20.31 -0.64
CA ALA A 118 1.34 20.27 -2.11
C ALA A 118 2.78 20.22 -2.63
N ARG A 119 3.75 20.67 -1.82
CA ARG A 119 5.19 20.62 -2.13
C ARG A 119 5.80 19.22 -1.94
N ASP A 120 5.14 18.35 -1.21
CA ASP A 120 5.63 17.03 -0.84
C ASP A 120 5.17 16.02 -1.92
N ILE A 121 6.04 15.81 -2.90
CA ILE A 121 5.73 14.93 -4.03
C ILE A 121 5.61 13.49 -3.54
N THR A 122 4.54 12.82 -3.97
CA THR A 122 4.27 11.42 -3.62
C THR A 122 4.71 10.45 -4.71
N ILE A 123 4.89 9.17 -4.34
CA ILE A 123 5.08 8.07 -5.31
C ILE A 123 3.94 8.08 -6.35
N ALA A 124 2.69 8.31 -5.90
CA ALA A 124 1.55 8.37 -6.81
C ALA A 124 1.72 9.47 -7.86
N GLN A 125 2.11 10.70 -7.45
CA GLN A 125 2.39 11.79 -8.39
C GLN A 125 3.55 11.47 -9.34
N ALA A 126 4.61 10.81 -8.86
CA ALA A 126 5.75 10.41 -9.69
C ALA A 126 5.37 9.35 -10.75
N LEU A 127 4.42 8.48 -10.46
CA LEU A 127 3.96 7.43 -11.35
C LEU A 127 2.94 7.91 -12.40
N LYS A 128 2.24 9.03 -12.19
CA LYS A 128 1.25 9.56 -13.14
C LYS A 128 1.81 9.82 -14.54
N PRO A 129 2.96 10.53 -14.70
CA PRO A 129 3.56 10.74 -16.04
C PRO A 129 3.95 9.44 -16.74
N LEU A 130 4.12 8.37 -15.98
CA LEU A 130 4.41 7.04 -16.51
C LEU A 130 3.14 6.28 -16.93
N GLY A 131 1.95 6.88 -16.79
CA GLY A 131 0.67 6.31 -17.22
C GLY A 131 0.05 5.33 -16.24
N TYR A 132 0.45 5.34 -14.97
CA TYR A 132 -0.18 4.54 -13.94
C TYR A 132 -1.53 5.12 -13.51
N ALA A 133 -2.50 4.24 -13.31
CA ALA A 133 -3.66 4.54 -12.49
C ALA A 133 -3.29 4.30 -11.02
N THR A 134 -3.75 5.18 -10.13
CA THR A 134 -3.28 5.21 -8.73
C THR A 134 -4.46 5.19 -7.76
N GLY A 135 -4.46 4.26 -6.81
CA GLY A 135 -5.51 4.11 -5.80
C GLY A 135 -4.95 3.94 -4.40
N GLN A 136 -5.57 4.60 -3.42
CA GLN A 136 -5.27 4.38 -2.01
C GLN A 136 -6.53 3.92 -1.29
N PHE A 137 -6.41 2.84 -0.51
CA PHE A 137 -7.54 2.22 0.18
C PHE A 137 -7.20 1.96 1.64
N GLY A 138 -8.14 2.27 2.55
CA GLY A 138 -7.94 2.17 3.99
C GLY A 138 -7.38 3.42 4.65
N LYS A 139 -6.61 3.28 5.72
CA LYS A 139 -6.13 4.38 6.55
C LYS A 139 -5.18 5.33 5.81
N ASN A 140 -5.53 6.63 5.78
CA ASN A 140 -4.65 7.69 5.24
C ASN A 140 -3.69 8.24 6.30
N HIS A 141 -4.20 8.88 7.32
CA HIS A 141 -3.48 9.46 8.46
C HIS A 141 -2.41 10.52 8.11
N LEU A 142 -2.62 11.25 7.00
CA LEU A 142 -1.74 12.32 6.52
C LEU A 142 -2.45 13.68 6.46
N GLY A 143 -3.44 13.87 7.34
CA GLY A 143 -4.30 15.05 7.42
C GLY A 143 -5.71 14.77 6.94
N ASP A 144 -6.67 15.56 7.42
CA ASP A 144 -8.10 15.33 7.25
C ASP A 144 -8.84 16.41 6.47
N LYS A 145 -8.19 17.54 6.18
CA LYS A 145 -8.79 18.56 5.33
C LYS A 145 -8.78 18.13 3.87
N ASP A 146 -9.69 18.69 3.08
CA ASP A 146 -9.81 18.34 1.66
C ASP A 146 -8.49 18.48 0.91
N GLU A 147 -7.71 19.53 1.21
CA GLU A 147 -6.39 19.76 0.60
C GLU A 147 -5.36 18.66 0.89
N TYR A 148 -5.56 17.87 1.96
CA TYR A 148 -4.65 16.79 2.38
C TYR A 148 -5.11 15.41 1.91
N LEU A 149 -6.27 15.31 1.25
CA LEU A 149 -6.78 14.02 0.76
C LEU A 149 -5.86 13.44 -0.31
N PRO A 150 -5.69 12.11 -0.35
CA PRO A 150 -4.84 11.43 -1.32
C PRO A 150 -5.09 11.84 -2.77
N THR A 151 -6.34 12.12 -3.11
CA THR A 151 -6.74 12.53 -4.47
C THR A 151 -6.25 13.92 -4.87
N ASN A 152 -5.76 14.73 -3.93
CA ASN A 152 -5.02 15.97 -4.18
C ASN A 152 -3.49 15.76 -4.23
N HIS A 153 -3.03 14.52 -3.96
CA HIS A 153 -1.64 14.13 -3.92
C HIS A 153 -1.31 12.96 -4.87
N GLY A 154 -1.96 12.94 -6.04
CA GLY A 154 -1.64 12.06 -7.16
C GLY A 154 -2.41 10.75 -7.22
N PHE A 155 -3.27 10.44 -6.25
CA PHE A 155 -4.15 9.29 -6.35
C PHE A 155 -5.40 9.62 -7.17
N ASP A 156 -5.82 8.71 -8.06
CA ASP A 156 -7.05 8.85 -8.84
C ASP A 156 -8.29 8.57 -8.01
N GLU A 157 -8.16 7.65 -7.05
CA GLU A 157 -9.24 7.21 -6.17
C GLU A 157 -8.72 6.98 -4.75
N PHE A 158 -9.50 7.41 -3.76
CA PHE A 158 -9.27 7.11 -2.36
C PHE A 158 -10.57 6.66 -1.72
N PHE A 159 -10.55 5.54 -1.00
CA PHE A 159 -11.62 5.09 -0.13
C PHE A 159 -11.04 4.62 1.20
N GLY A 160 -11.34 5.35 2.29
CA GLY A 160 -10.74 5.04 3.57
C GLY A 160 -11.03 6.03 4.67
N ASN A 161 -10.46 5.75 5.85
CA ASN A 161 -10.53 6.60 7.04
C ASN A 161 -9.31 7.53 7.12
N LEU A 162 -9.49 8.63 7.85
CA LEU A 162 -8.49 9.70 7.90
C LEU A 162 -7.65 9.69 9.17
N TYR A 163 -8.05 8.92 10.20
CA TYR A 163 -7.44 8.91 11.52
C TYR A 163 -7.05 7.50 11.95
N HIS A 164 -6.56 7.38 13.18
CA HIS A 164 -6.43 6.11 13.89
C HIS A 164 -7.77 5.69 14.53
N LEU A 165 -7.94 4.40 14.81
CA LEU A 165 -9.21 3.83 15.25
C LEU A 165 -9.76 4.44 16.54
N ASN A 166 -8.91 4.79 17.51
CA ASN A 166 -9.40 5.43 18.72
C ASN A 166 -10.05 6.81 18.46
N ALA A 167 -9.53 7.63 17.55
CA ALA A 167 -10.18 8.89 17.19
C ALA A 167 -11.52 8.67 16.48
N GLU A 168 -11.61 7.62 15.67
CA GLU A 168 -12.87 7.23 15.00
C GLU A 168 -13.93 6.73 15.99
N GLN A 169 -13.51 6.03 17.06
CA GLN A 169 -14.40 5.50 18.09
C GLN A 169 -14.89 6.55 19.10
N GLU A 170 -14.09 7.58 19.38
CA GLU A 170 -14.37 8.62 20.39
C GLU A 170 -15.80 9.19 20.33
N PRO A 171 -16.39 9.50 19.15
CA PRO A 171 -17.75 10.01 19.06
C PRO A 171 -18.85 9.08 19.63
N GLU A 172 -18.59 7.79 19.72
CA GLU A 172 -19.53 6.82 20.30
C GLU A 172 -19.43 6.73 21.83
N MET A 173 -18.36 7.24 22.42
CA MET A 173 -18.11 7.09 23.85
C MET A 173 -19.01 7.98 24.70
N PRO A 174 -19.38 7.51 25.93
CA PRO A 174 -20.29 8.26 26.81
C PRO A 174 -19.79 9.64 27.25
N TYR A 175 -18.47 9.82 27.28
CA TYR A 175 -17.83 11.08 27.70
C TYR A 175 -17.68 12.09 26.56
N TRP A 176 -17.97 11.71 25.31
CA TRP A 176 -17.88 12.61 24.16
C TRP A 176 -18.87 13.78 24.33
N PRO A 177 -18.43 15.04 24.16
CA PRO A 177 -19.28 16.21 24.38
C PRO A 177 -20.27 16.39 23.22
N LYS A 178 -21.28 15.52 23.20
CA LYS A 178 -22.36 15.54 22.21
C LYS A 178 -23.14 16.84 22.33
N ASN A 179 -23.40 17.48 21.20
CA ASN A 179 -24.14 18.76 21.11
C ASN A 179 -23.39 20.00 21.67
N ASP A 180 -22.07 19.98 21.73
CA ASP A 180 -21.26 21.18 21.98
C ASP A 180 -20.78 21.77 20.64
N PRO A 181 -21.41 22.88 20.15
CA PRO A 181 -21.03 23.45 18.84
C PRO A 181 -19.60 23.99 18.78
N LEU A 182 -19.00 24.37 19.91
CA LEU A 182 -17.62 24.83 19.97
C LEU A 182 -16.66 23.67 19.85
N PHE A 183 -16.98 22.57 20.52
CA PHE A 183 -16.21 21.34 20.43
C PHE A 183 -16.28 20.76 19.01
N ASP A 184 -17.45 20.62 18.43
CA ASP A 184 -17.67 20.09 17.07
C ASP A 184 -16.94 20.95 16.02
N LYS A 185 -16.88 22.26 16.21
CA LYS A 185 -16.15 23.13 15.29
C LYS A 185 -14.63 22.92 15.32
N VAL A 186 -14.08 22.53 16.45
CA VAL A 186 -12.62 22.36 16.65
C VAL A 186 -12.20 20.91 16.45
N TYR A 187 -13.07 19.96 16.76
CA TYR A 187 -12.74 18.54 16.85
C TYR A 187 -13.74 17.68 16.04
N HIS A 188 -13.93 18.04 14.78
CA HIS A 188 -14.84 17.31 13.90
C HIS A 188 -14.16 16.07 13.34
N VAL A 189 -14.59 14.90 13.81
CA VAL A 189 -14.17 13.60 13.23
C VAL A 189 -14.99 13.34 11.96
N ARG A 190 -14.33 13.36 10.81
CA ARG A 190 -14.95 12.99 9.52
C ARG A 190 -15.15 11.48 9.46
N GLY A 191 -16.14 11.05 8.71
CA GLY A 191 -16.37 9.63 8.45
C GLY A 191 -15.41 9.03 7.41
N VAL A 192 -15.78 7.86 6.92
CA VAL A 192 -15.05 7.19 5.82
C VAL A 192 -15.26 7.98 4.52
N ILE A 193 -14.17 8.41 3.93
CA ILE A 193 -14.18 9.25 2.73
C ILE A 193 -14.01 8.40 1.47
N HIS A 194 -14.86 8.67 0.47
CA HIS A 194 -14.66 8.21 -0.90
C HIS A 194 -14.43 9.43 -1.79
N SER A 195 -13.24 9.56 -2.38
CA SER A 195 -12.91 10.71 -3.22
C SER A 195 -12.22 10.31 -4.52
N TYR A 196 -12.31 11.19 -5.52
CA TYR A 196 -11.74 11.02 -6.85
C TYR A 196 -10.94 12.26 -7.24
N ALA A 197 -9.85 12.10 -7.96
CA ALA A 197 -9.00 13.20 -8.43
C ALA A 197 -9.82 14.22 -9.25
N GLY A 198 -9.82 15.49 -8.79
CA GLY A 198 -10.61 16.57 -9.44
C GLY A 198 -12.12 16.35 -9.42
N GLY A 199 -12.61 15.40 -8.62
CA GLY A 199 -14.00 14.98 -8.58
C GLY A 199 -14.67 15.15 -7.22
N LYS A 200 -15.68 14.33 -6.98
CA LYS A 200 -16.50 14.32 -5.78
C LYS A 200 -15.69 13.85 -4.57
N ILE A 201 -15.93 14.48 -3.45
CA ILE A 201 -15.56 14.00 -2.11
C ILE A 201 -16.87 13.61 -1.41
N GLU A 202 -16.99 12.37 -1.00
CA GLU A 202 -18.15 11.83 -0.33
C GLU A 202 -17.77 11.31 1.04
N ASP A 203 -18.44 11.78 2.08
CA ASP A 203 -18.40 11.17 3.41
C ASP A 203 -19.46 10.07 3.43
N THR A 204 -19.03 8.82 3.53
CA THR A 204 -19.91 7.64 3.50
C THR A 204 -20.44 7.26 4.89
N GLY A 205 -20.26 8.13 5.86
CA GLY A 205 -20.67 7.96 7.23
C GLY A 205 -19.52 7.53 8.17
N PRO A 206 -19.77 7.59 9.49
CA PRO A 206 -18.74 7.38 10.50
C PRO A 206 -18.17 5.96 10.47
N LEU A 207 -16.90 5.84 10.85
CA LEU A 207 -16.28 4.56 11.13
C LEU A 207 -16.61 4.16 12.58
N THR A 208 -17.83 3.69 12.80
CA THR A 208 -18.30 3.23 14.11
C THR A 208 -17.59 1.96 14.56
N MET A 209 -17.63 1.65 15.87
CA MET A 209 -17.14 0.37 16.42
C MET A 209 -17.69 -0.83 15.64
N LYS A 210 -18.99 -0.78 15.28
CA LYS A 210 -19.61 -1.85 14.49
C LYS A 210 -19.07 -1.93 13.06
N ARG A 211 -18.81 -0.80 12.40
CA ARG A 211 -18.25 -0.78 11.05
C ARG A 211 -16.77 -1.20 11.04
N MET A 212 -16.03 -0.93 12.13
CA MET A 212 -14.63 -1.37 12.28
C MET A 212 -14.48 -2.90 12.19
N GLU A 213 -15.51 -3.67 12.58
CA GLU A 213 -15.48 -5.13 12.46
C GLU A 213 -15.29 -5.61 11.01
N THR A 214 -15.74 -4.85 10.00
CA THR A 214 -15.72 -5.24 8.58
C THR A 214 -15.00 -4.26 7.67
N PHE A 215 -14.43 -3.21 8.23
CA PHE A 215 -13.92 -2.09 7.44
C PHE A 215 -12.72 -2.45 6.56
N ASP A 216 -11.82 -3.31 7.04
CA ASP A 216 -10.70 -3.74 6.22
C ASP A 216 -11.15 -4.64 5.05
N ASP A 217 -12.26 -5.39 5.19
CA ASP A 217 -12.90 -6.04 4.04
C ASP A 217 -13.47 -5.03 3.04
N GLU A 218 -14.18 -3.97 3.53
CA GLU A 218 -14.73 -2.95 2.63
C GLU A 218 -13.63 -2.31 1.78
N THR A 219 -12.50 -1.97 2.40
CA THR A 219 -11.37 -1.33 1.72
C THR A 219 -10.59 -2.30 0.84
N THR A 220 -10.47 -3.57 1.24
CA THR A 220 -9.88 -4.63 0.43
C THR A 220 -10.72 -4.89 -0.82
N ASP A 221 -12.04 -4.95 -0.70
CA ASP A 221 -12.97 -5.10 -1.83
C ASP A 221 -12.88 -3.92 -2.80
N ALA A 222 -12.80 -2.69 -2.28
CA ALA A 222 -12.61 -1.51 -3.09
C ALA A 222 -11.27 -1.55 -3.86
N ALA A 223 -10.18 -1.95 -3.21
CA ALA A 223 -8.87 -2.13 -3.85
C ALA A 223 -8.92 -3.19 -4.97
N VAL A 224 -9.57 -4.33 -4.72
CA VAL A 224 -9.77 -5.39 -5.74
C VAL A 224 -10.61 -4.87 -6.89
N GLY A 225 -11.68 -4.12 -6.61
CA GLY A 225 -12.52 -3.48 -7.64
C GLY A 225 -11.72 -2.52 -8.52
N PHE A 226 -10.86 -1.68 -7.92
CA PHE A 226 -9.97 -0.78 -8.62
C PHE A 226 -8.98 -1.55 -9.50
N MET A 227 -8.26 -2.53 -8.96
CA MET A 227 -7.32 -3.36 -9.73
C MET A 227 -8.01 -4.04 -10.91
N THR A 228 -9.21 -4.60 -10.69
CA THR A 228 -10.02 -5.24 -11.73
C THR A 228 -10.34 -4.28 -12.87
N LYS A 229 -10.74 -3.04 -12.54
CA LYS A 229 -11.02 -1.98 -13.51
C LYS A 229 -9.78 -1.65 -14.35
N GLN A 230 -8.61 -1.52 -13.72
CA GLN A 230 -7.39 -1.14 -14.42
C GLN A 230 -6.87 -2.28 -15.31
N VAL A 231 -6.94 -3.54 -14.86
CA VAL A 231 -6.59 -4.69 -15.69
C VAL A 231 -7.46 -4.76 -16.94
N LYS A 232 -8.78 -4.57 -16.81
CA LYS A 232 -9.70 -4.51 -17.96
C LYS A 232 -9.38 -3.38 -18.92
N ALA A 233 -8.88 -2.26 -18.41
CA ALA A 233 -8.45 -1.09 -19.21
C ALA A 233 -7.03 -1.25 -19.77
N SER A 234 -6.31 -2.34 -19.45
CA SER A 234 -4.90 -2.55 -19.79
C SER A 234 -3.99 -1.41 -19.30
N THR A 235 -4.33 -0.81 -18.16
CA THR A 235 -3.59 0.29 -17.53
C THR A 235 -2.80 -0.26 -16.35
N PRO A 236 -1.48 -0.01 -16.25
CA PRO A 236 -0.72 -0.39 -15.07
C PRO A 236 -1.23 0.37 -13.85
N PHE A 237 -1.28 -0.26 -12.70
CA PHE A 237 -1.76 0.36 -11.48
C PHE A 237 -0.71 0.43 -10.38
N PHE A 238 -0.83 1.45 -9.54
CA PHE A 238 -0.24 1.55 -8.23
C PHE A 238 -1.37 1.58 -7.20
N VAL A 239 -1.42 0.59 -6.34
CA VAL A 239 -2.36 0.51 -5.23
C VAL A 239 -1.59 0.53 -3.92
N TRP A 240 -1.96 1.46 -3.03
CA TRP A 240 -1.50 1.48 -1.65
C TRP A 240 -2.66 1.10 -0.74
N MET A 241 -2.66 -0.16 -0.29
CA MET A 241 -3.64 -0.73 0.62
C MET A 241 -3.15 -0.59 2.06
N ASN A 242 -3.92 0.09 2.89
CA ASN A 242 -3.60 0.41 4.27
C ASN A 242 -4.68 -0.14 5.19
N THR A 243 -4.49 -1.33 5.73
CA THR A 243 -5.43 -1.87 6.71
C THR A 243 -5.40 -1.06 8.00
N THR A 244 -6.46 -1.12 8.80
CA THR A 244 -6.54 -0.49 10.11
C THR A 244 -5.97 -1.37 11.22
N ARG A 245 -5.85 -2.68 10.95
CA ARG A 245 -5.25 -3.66 11.86
C ARG A 245 -3.72 -3.54 11.84
N MET A 246 -3.03 -3.54 12.97
CA MET A 246 -3.49 -3.89 14.33
C MET A 246 -3.44 -2.66 15.25
N HIS A 247 -3.98 -1.52 14.83
CA HIS A 247 -4.09 -0.39 15.74
C HIS A 247 -4.95 -0.75 16.96
N ILE A 248 -4.65 -0.21 18.13
CA ILE A 248 -5.52 -0.31 19.31
C ILE A 248 -6.94 0.12 18.93
N PHE A 249 -7.96 -0.38 19.61
CA PHE A 249 -9.38 -0.22 19.27
C PHE A 249 -9.82 -0.97 18.00
N THR A 250 -9.07 -1.97 17.56
CA THR A 250 -9.55 -2.95 16.59
C THR A 250 -10.69 -3.77 17.19
N HIS A 251 -11.77 -3.95 16.44
CA HIS A 251 -12.90 -4.76 16.80
C HIS A 251 -12.93 -6.02 15.93
N ILE A 252 -13.04 -7.18 16.60
CA ILE A 252 -13.04 -8.49 15.93
C ILE A 252 -14.49 -8.96 15.76
N ARG A 253 -14.82 -9.41 14.55
CA ARG A 253 -16.13 -10.03 14.29
C ARG A 253 -16.36 -11.26 15.19
N PRO A 254 -17.57 -11.48 15.72
CA PRO A 254 -17.86 -12.64 16.56
C PRO A 254 -17.47 -13.98 15.91
N GLU A 255 -17.67 -14.13 14.60
CA GLU A 255 -17.32 -15.33 13.84
C GLU A 255 -15.82 -15.57 13.65
N TYR A 256 -14.99 -14.57 13.95
CA TYR A 256 -13.53 -14.66 13.85
C TYR A 256 -12.84 -14.86 15.20
N GLN A 257 -13.57 -14.70 16.28
CA GLN A 257 -13.03 -14.97 17.62
C GLN A 257 -12.52 -16.42 17.74
N GLY A 258 -11.28 -16.57 18.19
CA GLY A 258 -10.59 -17.85 18.33
C GLY A 258 -10.04 -18.43 17.01
N LYS A 259 -10.15 -17.76 15.88
CA LYS A 259 -9.65 -18.25 14.57
C LYS A 259 -8.13 -18.32 14.48
N SER A 260 -7.44 -17.50 15.26
CA SER A 260 -5.98 -17.56 15.38
C SER A 260 -5.47 -18.85 16.04
N GLY A 261 -6.36 -19.59 16.73
CA GLY A 261 -5.99 -20.70 17.63
C GLY A 261 -5.64 -20.25 19.05
N MET A 262 -5.79 -18.96 19.36
CA MET A 262 -5.55 -18.37 20.69
C MET A 262 -6.86 -17.78 21.27
N PRO A 263 -7.76 -18.59 21.83
CA PRO A 263 -9.06 -18.12 22.31
C PRO A 263 -8.93 -16.98 23.32
N GLY A 264 -9.70 -15.91 23.11
CA GLY A 264 -9.71 -14.73 23.99
C GLY A 264 -8.54 -13.78 23.76
N ASN A 265 -7.76 -13.95 22.67
CA ASN A 265 -6.72 -13.03 22.24
C ASN A 265 -7.16 -12.30 20.97
N ASP A 266 -7.75 -11.13 21.16
CA ASP A 266 -8.28 -10.32 20.04
C ASP A 266 -7.15 -9.83 19.10
N TYR A 267 -5.94 -9.61 19.61
CA TYR A 267 -4.81 -9.25 18.77
C TYR A 267 -4.46 -10.37 17.79
N ALA A 268 -4.36 -11.60 18.29
CA ALA A 268 -4.06 -12.76 17.46
C ALA A 268 -5.16 -13.00 16.41
N ASP A 269 -6.43 -12.86 16.79
CA ASP A 269 -7.56 -12.99 15.87
C ASP A 269 -7.58 -11.87 14.83
N GLY A 270 -7.23 -10.65 15.21
CA GLY A 270 -7.06 -9.53 14.28
C GLY A 270 -5.89 -9.74 13.30
N MET A 271 -4.77 -10.29 13.75
CA MET A 271 -3.66 -10.66 12.88
C MET A 271 -4.03 -11.79 11.91
N TRP A 272 -4.83 -12.76 12.37
CA TRP A 272 -5.38 -13.80 11.48
C TRP A 272 -6.26 -13.18 10.40
N GLU A 273 -7.16 -12.27 10.76
CA GLU A 273 -8.04 -11.58 9.81
C GLU A 273 -7.25 -10.72 8.82
N HIS A 274 -6.28 -9.94 9.31
CA HIS A 274 -5.37 -9.18 8.45
C HIS A 274 -4.64 -10.05 7.42
N ASP A 275 -4.17 -11.23 7.84
CA ASP A 275 -3.55 -12.19 6.93
C ASP A 275 -4.53 -12.71 5.86
N GLN A 276 -5.84 -12.87 6.20
CA GLN A 276 -6.84 -13.25 5.21
C GLN A 276 -7.09 -12.13 4.17
N ASP A 277 -7.08 -10.86 4.58
CA ASP A 277 -7.19 -9.72 3.66
C ASP A 277 -6.01 -9.68 2.68
N VAL A 278 -4.79 -9.94 3.18
CA VAL A 278 -3.60 -10.10 2.32
C VAL A 278 -3.79 -11.26 1.35
N GLY A 279 -4.30 -12.39 1.83
CA GLY A 279 -4.63 -13.57 0.99
C GLY A 279 -5.63 -13.24 -0.12
N LYS A 280 -6.66 -12.46 0.19
CA LYS A 280 -7.68 -11.99 -0.79
C LYS A 280 -7.06 -11.11 -1.88
N LEU A 281 -6.17 -10.21 -1.51
CA LEU A 281 -5.44 -9.36 -2.47
C LEU A 281 -4.53 -10.19 -3.39
N LEU A 282 -3.75 -11.12 -2.84
CA LEU A 282 -2.88 -12.01 -3.62
C LEU A 282 -3.69 -12.88 -4.59
N LYS A 283 -4.80 -13.45 -4.10
CA LYS A 283 -5.71 -14.22 -4.93
C LYS A 283 -6.32 -13.38 -6.06
N ALA A 284 -6.70 -12.14 -5.80
CA ALA A 284 -7.23 -11.25 -6.82
C ALA A 284 -6.22 -11.04 -7.96
N LEU A 285 -4.93 -10.86 -7.66
CA LEU A 285 -3.89 -10.76 -8.69
C LEU A 285 -3.76 -12.03 -9.54
N GLU A 286 -3.94 -13.21 -8.93
CA GLU A 286 -3.96 -14.50 -9.62
C GLU A 286 -5.18 -14.63 -10.53
N ASP A 287 -6.37 -14.37 -10.01
CA ASP A 287 -7.64 -14.45 -10.72
C ASP A 287 -7.69 -13.47 -11.92
N LEU A 288 -7.04 -12.31 -11.78
CA LEU A 288 -6.89 -11.32 -12.85
C LEU A 288 -5.78 -11.68 -13.85
N GLY A 289 -4.99 -12.70 -13.59
CA GLY A 289 -3.88 -13.15 -14.46
C GLY A 289 -2.70 -12.19 -14.50
N VAL A 290 -2.52 -11.33 -13.48
CA VAL A 290 -1.45 -10.32 -13.41
C VAL A 290 -0.45 -10.54 -12.29
N ALA A 291 -0.54 -11.67 -11.58
CA ALA A 291 0.32 -11.95 -10.42
C ALA A 291 1.83 -11.91 -10.75
N ASN A 292 2.23 -12.38 -11.95
CA ASN A 292 3.62 -12.37 -12.40
C ASN A 292 4.09 -10.99 -12.88
N ASP A 293 3.17 -10.12 -13.26
CA ASP A 293 3.42 -8.77 -13.73
C ASP A 293 3.23 -7.71 -12.63
N THR A 294 3.17 -8.14 -11.36
CA THR A 294 2.91 -7.26 -10.23
C THR A 294 4.02 -7.35 -9.19
N ILE A 295 4.57 -6.19 -8.81
CA ILE A 295 5.40 -6.02 -7.63
C ILE A 295 4.45 -5.95 -6.43
N VAL A 296 4.60 -6.88 -5.49
CA VAL A 296 3.86 -6.88 -4.22
C VAL A 296 4.82 -6.58 -3.10
N ILE A 297 4.54 -5.55 -2.32
CA ILE A 297 5.30 -5.15 -1.13
C ILE A 297 4.37 -5.24 0.07
N TYR A 298 4.83 -5.86 1.14
CA TYR A 298 4.18 -5.84 2.44
C TYR A 298 5.09 -5.17 3.45
N SER A 299 4.56 -4.24 4.24
CA SER A 299 5.24 -3.60 5.35
C SER A 299 4.22 -3.03 6.36
N THR A 300 4.69 -2.16 7.24
CA THR A 300 3.88 -1.41 8.19
C THR A 300 4.50 -0.02 8.39
N ASP A 301 3.80 0.85 9.07
CA ASP A 301 4.22 2.23 9.33
C ASP A 301 5.20 2.35 10.49
N ASN A 302 5.02 1.57 11.56
CA ASN A 302 5.85 1.56 12.77
C ASN A 302 5.73 0.22 13.50
N GLY A 303 6.55 0.03 14.53
CA GLY A 303 6.50 -1.15 15.38
C GLY A 303 5.23 -1.27 16.22
N PRO A 304 5.06 -2.36 16.99
CA PRO A 304 3.83 -2.66 17.72
C PRO A 304 3.58 -1.66 18.86
N ASN A 305 2.31 -1.47 19.21
CA ASN A 305 1.89 -0.66 20.34
C ASN A 305 1.56 -1.54 21.55
N GLN A 306 2.56 -2.11 22.15
CA GLN A 306 2.43 -3.09 23.25
C GLN A 306 1.96 -2.44 24.55
N PHE A 307 2.35 -1.19 24.81
CA PHE A 307 1.97 -0.49 26.04
C PHE A 307 0.44 -0.32 26.15
N SER A 308 -0.23 0.00 25.04
CA SER A 308 -1.68 0.16 25.01
C SER A 308 -2.42 -1.13 24.67
N TRP A 309 -1.74 -2.07 24.05
CA TRP A 309 -2.27 -3.39 23.72
C TRP A 309 -1.28 -4.50 24.13
N PRO A 310 -1.32 -4.95 25.38
CA PRO A 310 -0.36 -5.93 25.91
C PRO A 310 -0.30 -7.26 25.15
N ASP A 311 -1.38 -7.63 24.44
CA ASP A 311 -1.43 -8.83 23.60
C ASP A 311 -0.67 -8.68 22.27
N ALA A 312 -0.29 -7.45 21.88
CA ALA A 312 0.62 -7.23 20.77
C ALA A 312 1.96 -7.91 21.09
N ALA A 313 2.34 -8.86 20.26
CA ALA A 313 3.54 -9.64 20.54
C ALA A 313 4.77 -8.75 20.67
N SER A 314 5.56 -9.02 21.68
CA SER A 314 6.83 -8.35 21.90
C SER A 314 7.78 -8.58 20.73
N THR A 315 8.35 -7.53 20.18
CA THR A 315 9.47 -7.64 19.24
C THR A 315 10.75 -8.08 19.98
N ALA A 316 11.68 -8.69 19.27
CA ALA A 316 13.01 -8.99 19.80
C ALA A 316 13.86 -7.73 20.04
N PHE A 317 13.40 -6.58 19.57
CA PHE A 317 14.09 -5.30 19.66
C PHE A 317 13.60 -4.50 20.86
N ARG A 318 14.47 -3.61 21.34
CA ARG A 318 14.13 -2.77 22.48
C ARG A 318 12.95 -1.86 22.19
N SER A 319 11.98 -1.83 23.12
CA SER A 319 10.85 -0.90 23.16
C SER A 319 9.87 -1.10 21.99
N GLU A 320 9.06 -0.10 21.70
CA GLU A 320 7.88 -0.17 20.86
C GLU A 320 7.56 1.19 20.22
N LYS A 321 6.42 1.29 19.49
CA LYS A 321 5.86 2.53 18.93
C LYS A 321 6.03 3.74 19.86
N ASP A 322 6.21 4.92 19.27
CA ASP A 322 6.39 6.22 19.94
C ASP A 322 7.67 6.33 20.78
N THR A 323 8.64 5.43 20.58
CA THR A 323 9.95 5.49 21.23
C THR A 323 11.07 5.71 20.21
N ASN A 324 12.30 5.95 20.71
CA ASN A 324 13.48 6.18 19.87
C ASN A 324 14.35 4.92 19.75
N TRP A 325 13.76 3.73 19.83
CA TRP A 325 14.45 2.46 19.84
C TRP A 325 14.06 1.58 18.67
N GLU A 326 14.86 0.58 18.39
CA GLU A 326 14.68 -0.39 17.30
C GLU A 326 13.26 -0.98 17.23
N GLY A 327 12.63 -1.24 18.40
CA GLY A 327 11.27 -1.78 18.43
C GLY A 327 10.20 -0.86 17.85
N ALA A 328 10.47 0.45 17.76
CA ALA A 328 9.57 1.39 17.09
C ALA A 328 9.80 1.45 15.56
N PHE A 329 11.06 1.43 15.14
CA PHE A 329 11.48 1.72 13.77
C PHE A 329 11.66 0.47 12.91
N ARG A 330 12.17 -0.63 13.50
CA ARG A 330 12.51 -1.85 12.78
C ARG A 330 11.27 -2.72 12.61
N VAL A 331 10.76 -2.77 11.39
CA VAL A 331 9.46 -3.34 11.04
C VAL A 331 9.58 -4.45 10.00
N PRO A 332 8.55 -5.30 9.82
CA PRO A 332 8.59 -6.30 8.76
C PRO A 332 8.57 -5.64 7.39
N ALA A 333 9.31 -6.22 6.45
CA ALA A 333 9.19 -5.89 5.03
C ALA A 333 9.45 -7.13 4.18
N LEU A 334 8.55 -7.36 3.23
CA LEU A 334 8.61 -8.47 2.30
C LEU A 334 8.27 -7.97 0.90
N ILE A 335 8.95 -8.48 -0.12
CA ILE A 335 8.69 -8.12 -1.51
C ILE A 335 8.62 -9.36 -2.39
N ARG A 336 7.69 -9.37 -3.33
CA ARG A 336 7.56 -10.39 -4.36
C ARG A 336 7.49 -9.74 -5.74
N TRP A 337 8.29 -10.24 -6.67
CA TRP A 337 8.19 -9.91 -8.10
C TRP A 337 8.64 -11.12 -8.91
N PRO A 338 7.73 -12.02 -9.32
CA PRO A 338 8.08 -13.25 -10.03
C PRO A 338 8.86 -12.99 -11.30
N GLY A 339 9.90 -13.80 -11.55
CA GLY A 339 10.79 -13.64 -12.69
C GLY A 339 11.89 -12.58 -12.54
N HIS A 340 11.78 -11.69 -11.54
CA HIS A 340 12.76 -10.62 -11.25
C HIS A 340 13.45 -10.84 -9.90
N ILE A 341 12.71 -11.19 -8.86
CA ILE A 341 13.24 -11.53 -7.54
C ILE A 341 13.17 -13.04 -7.37
N LYS A 342 14.30 -13.68 -7.04
CA LYS A 342 14.34 -15.12 -6.76
C LYS A 342 13.54 -15.44 -5.49
N PRO A 343 12.80 -16.57 -5.47
CA PRO A 343 12.06 -16.98 -4.27
C PRO A 343 12.99 -17.23 -3.08
N ASN A 344 12.41 -17.06 -1.89
CA ASN A 344 12.99 -17.39 -0.60
C ASN A 344 14.36 -16.72 -0.31
N GLN A 345 14.50 -15.45 -0.75
CA GLN A 345 15.68 -14.66 -0.43
C GLN A 345 15.52 -13.96 0.93
N TRP A 346 16.67 -13.72 1.58
CA TRP A 346 16.78 -12.89 2.78
C TRP A 346 17.83 -11.81 2.52
N SER A 347 17.53 -10.59 2.94
CA SER A 347 18.45 -9.46 2.87
C SER A 347 18.60 -8.84 4.25
N ASN A 348 19.83 -8.62 4.66
CA ASN A 348 20.22 -7.85 5.84
C ASN A 348 20.83 -6.49 5.48
N GLU A 349 20.64 -6.05 4.24
CA GLU A 349 20.92 -4.67 3.87
C GLU A 349 19.94 -3.74 4.58
N ILE A 350 20.44 -2.60 5.04
CA ILE A 350 19.61 -1.58 5.68
C ILE A 350 18.77 -0.88 4.61
N VAL A 351 17.48 -1.01 4.71
CA VAL A 351 16.47 -0.40 3.82
C VAL A 351 15.43 0.30 4.67
N SER A 352 14.86 1.36 4.19
CA SER A 352 13.83 2.12 4.88
C SER A 352 12.64 2.48 3.99
N GLY A 353 11.59 3.02 4.59
CA GLY A 353 10.46 3.59 3.85
C GLY A 353 10.85 4.71 2.88
N LEU A 354 12.06 5.29 3.01
CA LEU A 354 12.56 6.36 2.15
C LEU A 354 13.15 5.86 0.82
N ASP A 355 13.40 4.56 0.70
CA ASP A 355 14.17 3.98 -0.41
C ASP A 355 13.33 3.44 -1.58
N TRP A 356 12.00 3.52 -1.47
CA TRP A 356 11.04 3.03 -2.49
C TRP A 356 10.80 3.96 -3.66
#